data_d72016556c38c921d1f7b252250b010e
#
_entry.id   d72016556c38c921d1f7b252250b010e
#
_cell.length_a   1.000
_cell.length_b   1.000
_cell.length_c   1.000
_cell.angle_alpha   90.00
_cell.angle_beta   90.00
_cell.angle_gamma   90.00
#
_symmetry.space_group_name_H-M   'P 1'
#
loop_
_entity.id
_entity.type
_entity.pdbx_description
1 polymer ?
#
loop_
_entity_poly.entity_id
_entity_poly.type
_entity_poly.pdbx_seq_one_letter_code
_entity_poly.pdbx_strand_id
1 'polypeptide(L)'
;MCDMTVHRMINSILQSCTYILSNESSDKVCLIDCGDVEPILAYLKKTGKTIASVYLTHAHYDHVFGLKDLISRYPAIKVLGNKETLEGLKDEDFTLSYLYEEDFMLALSDDQKKLLVDKQPIEVLGREGYCIATPGHDVDCMTYVIGNMIFTGDSYNPNSEVFTKWTRSDVFLALQNENRIKNLIQGKNLEVYPGHQID
;
A
#
# COMPACT_ATOMS: atom_id res chain seq x y z
N MET A 1 16.36 18.65 5.96
CA MET A 1 15.55 17.57 5.34
C MET A 1 14.14 18.10 5.28
N CYS A 2 13.49 18.05 4.10
CA CYS A 2 12.09 18.45 4.01
C CYS A 2 11.21 17.46 4.75
N ASP A 3 10.36 17.95 5.65
CA ASP A 3 9.45 17.08 6.40
C ASP A 3 8.42 16.46 5.46
N MET A 4 8.28 15.14 5.53
CA MET A 4 7.24 14.42 4.81
C MET A 4 5.96 14.43 5.64
N THR A 5 4.88 14.81 5.00
CA THR A 5 3.54 14.79 5.60
C THR A 5 2.80 13.56 5.10
N VAL A 6 2.16 12.84 6.00
CA VAL A 6 1.27 11.72 5.70
C VAL A 6 -0.17 12.14 5.91
N HIS A 7 -0.99 12.00 4.89
CA HIS A 7 -2.42 12.22 4.98
C HIS A 7 -3.14 10.89 4.82
N ARG A 8 -3.75 10.39 5.90
CA ARG A 8 -4.51 9.14 5.93
C ARG A 8 -5.93 9.38 5.44
N MET A 9 -6.38 8.55 4.54
CA MET A 9 -7.77 8.44 4.10
C MET A 9 -8.31 7.07 4.52
N ILE A 10 -9.48 7.07 5.13
CA ILE A 10 -10.20 5.84 5.49
C ILE A 10 -11.18 5.55 4.37
N ASN A 11 -11.02 4.41 3.73
CA ASN A 11 -11.81 4.00 2.58
C ASN A 11 -13.16 3.41 3.01
N SER A 12 -14.12 3.43 2.09
CA SER A 12 -15.48 2.93 2.29
C SER A 12 -15.54 1.40 2.48
N ILE A 13 -14.61 0.66 1.86
CA ILE A 13 -14.55 -0.81 1.99
C ILE A 13 -13.67 -1.17 3.20
N LEU A 14 -14.25 -1.89 4.14
CA LEU A 14 -13.61 -2.44 5.35
C LEU A 14 -12.78 -1.43 6.18
N GLN A 15 -12.98 -0.13 5.98
CA GLN A 15 -12.17 0.92 6.60
C GLN A 15 -10.66 0.74 6.31
N SER A 16 -10.32 0.22 5.13
CA SER A 16 -8.94 0.15 4.67
C SER A 16 -8.36 1.56 4.53
N CYS A 17 -7.05 1.69 4.55
CA CYS A 17 -6.39 2.98 4.54
C CYS A 17 -5.63 3.22 3.24
N THR A 18 -5.87 4.38 2.63
CA THR A 18 -4.96 4.96 1.63
C THR A 18 -4.15 6.07 2.29
N TYR A 19 -2.84 6.09 2.08
CA TYR A 19 -1.98 7.15 2.59
C TYR A 19 -1.42 8.00 1.46
N ILE A 20 -1.59 9.32 1.54
CA ILE A 20 -0.93 10.27 0.63
C ILE A 20 0.32 10.81 1.32
N LEU A 21 1.48 10.55 0.71
CA LEU A 21 2.76 11.08 1.13
C LEU A 21 3.07 12.32 0.29
N SER A 22 3.39 13.42 0.96
CA SER A 22 3.74 14.69 0.31
C SER A 22 4.84 15.41 1.09
N ASN A 23 5.51 16.34 0.43
CA ASN A 23 6.40 17.31 1.08
C ASN A 23 6.28 18.67 0.39
N GLU A 24 6.83 19.73 0.99
CA GLU A 24 6.73 21.07 0.44
C GLU A 24 7.63 21.32 -0.77
N SER A 25 8.71 20.53 -0.92
CA SER A 25 9.69 20.69 -2.01
C SER A 25 9.28 19.99 -3.32
N SER A 26 8.21 19.23 -3.34
CA SER A 26 7.73 18.49 -4.50
C SER A 26 6.30 18.90 -4.89
N ASP A 27 6.05 19.06 -6.17
CA ASP A 27 4.72 19.18 -6.77
C ASP A 27 4.02 17.81 -6.92
N LYS A 28 4.67 16.75 -6.47
CA LYS A 28 4.18 15.38 -6.57
C LYS A 28 3.83 14.80 -5.21
N VAL A 29 2.95 13.80 -5.24
CA VAL A 29 2.63 12.92 -4.10
C VAL A 29 2.87 11.47 -4.48
N CYS A 30 3.09 10.62 -3.49
CA CYS A 30 3.05 9.17 -3.63
C CYS A 30 1.92 8.61 -2.76
N LEU A 31 1.32 7.52 -3.20
CA LEU A 31 0.29 6.82 -2.45
C LEU A 31 0.84 5.50 -1.90
N ILE A 32 0.36 5.12 -0.72
CA ILE A 32 0.39 3.72 -0.25
C ILE A 32 -1.04 3.22 -0.31
N ASP A 33 -1.27 2.20 -1.12
CA ASP A 33 -2.56 1.65 -1.52
C ASP A 33 -3.49 2.68 -2.22
N CYS A 34 -4.61 2.23 -2.76
CA CYS A 34 -5.54 3.06 -3.52
C CYS A 34 -6.97 2.54 -3.40
N GLY A 35 -7.68 3.01 -2.40
CA GLY A 35 -9.11 2.78 -2.21
C GLY A 35 -9.95 3.86 -2.90
N ASP A 36 -10.78 4.58 -2.13
CA ASP A 36 -11.67 5.63 -2.66
C ASP A 36 -10.91 6.72 -3.42
N VAL A 37 -11.25 6.91 -4.70
CA VAL A 37 -10.55 7.87 -5.58
C VAL A 37 -10.96 9.31 -5.33
N GLU A 38 -12.24 9.58 -5.03
CA GLU A 38 -12.74 10.95 -4.89
C GLU A 38 -12.03 11.77 -3.79
N PRO A 39 -11.73 11.21 -2.58
CA PRO A 39 -10.93 11.92 -1.59
C PRO A 39 -9.51 12.23 -2.08
N ILE A 40 -8.88 11.32 -2.85
CA ILE A 40 -7.56 11.53 -3.45
C ILE A 40 -7.62 12.72 -4.42
N LEU A 41 -8.61 12.73 -5.34
CA LEU A 41 -8.80 13.81 -6.30
C LEU A 41 -9.06 15.15 -5.61
N ALA A 42 -9.86 15.17 -4.56
CA ALA A 42 -10.13 16.36 -3.76
C ALA A 42 -8.84 16.92 -3.14
N TYR A 43 -7.97 16.05 -2.61
CA TYR A 43 -6.66 16.43 -2.08
C TYR A 43 -5.75 17.03 -3.17
N LEU A 44 -5.65 16.38 -4.33
CA LEU A 44 -4.86 16.87 -5.46
C LEU A 44 -5.35 18.23 -5.95
N LYS A 45 -6.66 18.40 -6.09
CA LYS A 45 -7.27 19.67 -6.48
C LYS A 45 -6.98 20.80 -5.49
N LYS A 46 -7.06 20.48 -4.19
CA LYS A 46 -6.79 21.44 -3.10
C LYS A 46 -5.35 21.88 -3.06
N THR A 47 -4.40 20.97 -3.32
CA THR A 47 -2.97 21.22 -3.17
C THR A 47 -2.27 21.61 -4.47
N GLY A 48 -2.89 21.40 -5.63
CA GLY A 48 -2.28 21.58 -6.94
C GLY A 48 -1.20 20.54 -7.28
N LYS A 49 -1.09 19.47 -6.48
CA LYS A 49 -0.07 18.42 -6.66
C LYS A 49 -0.56 17.35 -7.64
N THR A 50 0.39 16.57 -8.16
CA THR A 50 0.14 15.43 -9.05
C THR A 50 0.65 14.13 -8.44
N ILE A 51 0.14 12.96 -8.90
CA ILE A 51 0.58 11.66 -8.40
C ILE A 51 1.80 11.19 -9.19
N ALA A 52 2.88 10.82 -8.49
CA ALA A 52 4.05 10.18 -9.09
C ALA A 52 3.90 8.65 -9.14
N SER A 53 3.46 8.06 -8.03
CA SER A 53 3.44 6.60 -7.89
C SER A 53 2.45 6.14 -6.84
N VAL A 54 2.04 4.87 -6.95
CA VAL A 54 1.27 4.11 -5.95
C VAL A 54 2.11 2.90 -5.54
N TYR A 55 2.37 2.77 -4.25
CA TYR A 55 3.02 1.61 -3.64
C TYR A 55 1.94 0.71 -3.08
N LEU A 56 1.85 -0.53 -3.54
CA LEU A 56 0.85 -1.48 -3.07
C LEU A 56 1.41 -2.34 -1.95
N THR A 57 0.69 -2.42 -0.83
CA THR A 57 1.04 -3.34 0.25
C THR A 57 0.71 -4.77 -0.13
N HIS A 58 -0.41 -4.99 -0.80
CA HIS A 58 -0.86 -6.26 -1.38
C HIS A 58 -2.02 -6.00 -2.35
N ALA A 59 -2.55 -7.05 -2.98
CA ALA A 59 -3.54 -6.91 -4.05
C ALA A 59 -4.99 -7.08 -3.61
N HIS A 60 -5.32 -7.21 -2.32
CA HIS A 60 -6.72 -7.35 -1.91
C HIS A 60 -7.56 -6.15 -2.34
N TYR A 61 -8.79 -6.44 -2.74
CA TYR A 61 -9.68 -5.48 -3.42
C TYR A 61 -9.86 -4.18 -2.64
N ASP A 62 -10.08 -4.26 -1.35
CA ASP A 62 -10.26 -3.09 -0.47
C ASP A 62 -9.02 -2.16 -0.40
N HIS A 63 -7.84 -2.64 -0.83
CA HIS A 63 -6.61 -1.84 -0.96
C HIS A 63 -6.36 -1.31 -2.36
N VAL A 64 -7.07 -1.82 -3.39
CA VAL A 64 -6.77 -1.50 -4.79
C VAL A 64 -7.98 -1.07 -5.62
N PHE A 65 -9.21 -1.07 -5.07
CA PHE A 65 -10.43 -0.90 -5.86
C PHE A 65 -10.50 0.41 -6.64
N GLY A 66 -9.85 1.47 -6.17
CA GLY A 66 -9.76 2.74 -6.88
C GLY A 66 -8.66 2.81 -7.94
N LEU A 67 -7.74 1.85 -7.95
CA LEU A 67 -6.53 1.93 -8.78
C LEU A 67 -6.84 1.98 -10.28
N LYS A 68 -7.86 1.22 -10.73
CA LYS A 68 -8.30 1.20 -12.13
C LYS A 68 -8.79 2.57 -12.61
N ASP A 69 -9.61 3.24 -11.81
CA ASP A 69 -10.10 4.60 -12.11
C ASP A 69 -8.95 5.62 -12.05
N LEU A 70 -8.09 5.53 -11.04
CA LEU A 70 -6.95 6.42 -10.88
C LEU A 70 -6.00 6.35 -12.08
N ILE A 71 -5.65 5.16 -12.57
CA ILE A 71 -4.78 4.96 -13.74
C ILE A 71 -5.46 5.45 -15.03
N SER A 72 -6.76 5.27 -15.17
CA SER A 72 -7.52 5.81 -16.31
C SER A 72 -7.40 7.33 -16.40
N ARG A 73 -7.40 8.03 -15.27
CA ARG A 73 -7.27 9.49 -15.18
C ARG A 73 -5.82 9.98 -15.29
N TYR A 74 -4.89 9.19 -14.77
CA TYR A 74 -3.46 9.51 -14.70
C TYR A 74 -2.60 8.37 -15.25
N PRO A 75 -2.59 8.11 -16.56
CA PRO A 75 -1.96 6.93 -17.16
C PRO A 75 -0.43 6.89 -17.02
N ALA A 76 0.21 8.00 -16.63
CA ALA A 76 1.65 8.05 -16.40
C ALA A 76 2.09 7.61 -14.99
N ILE A 77 1.13 7.29 -14.08
CA ILE A 77 1.43 6.83 -12.72
C ILE A 77 2.21 5.51 -12.78
N LYS A 78 3.22 5.39 -11.90
CA LYS A 78 3.91 4.14 -11.65
C LYS A 78 3.24 3.38 -10.51
N VAL A 79 2.98 2.10 -10.69
CA VAL A 79 2.45 1.19 -9.66
C VAL A 79 3.58 0.26 -9.24
N LEU A 80 3.89 0.29 -7.95
CA LEU A 80 5.01 -0.45 -7.35
C LEU A 80 4.46 -1.55 -6.43
N GLY A 81 5.01 -2.73 -6.53
CA GLY A 81 4.67 -3.88 -5.69
C GLY A 81 5.61 -5.04 -5.99
N ASN A 82 5.49 -6.14 -5.27
CA ASN A 82 6.21 -7.35 -5.66
C ASN A 82 5.56 -8.00 -6.90
N LYS A 83 6.15 -9.09 -7.35
CA LYS A 83 5.69 -9.78 -8.56
C LYS A 83 4.27 -10.31 -8.39
N GLU A 84 4.02 -10.93 -7.25
CA GLU A 84 2.75 -11.56 -6.90
C GLU A 84 1.62 -10.52 -6.87
N THR A 85 1.83 -9.37 -6.22
CA THR A 85 0.88 -8.25 -6.21
C THR A 85 0.56 -7.76 -7.62
N LEU A 86 1.62 -7.41 -8.41
CA LEU A 86 1.44 -6.82 -9.74
C LEU A 86 0.80 -7.77 -10.75
N GLU A 87 1.04 -9.08 -10.62
CA GLU A 87 0.39 -10.10 -11.44
C GLU A 87 -1.03 -10.41 -10.93
N GLY A 88 -1.22 -10.42 -9.62
CA GLY A 88 -2.49 -10.69 -8.96
C GLY A 88 -3.60 -9.67 -9.26
N LEU A 89 -3.24 -8.42 -9.62
CA LEU A 89 -4.21 -7.42 -10.06
C LEU A 89 -5.07 -7.84 -11.27
N LYS A 90 -4.69 -8.89 -11.99
CA LYS A 90 -5.40 -9.42 -13.17
C LYS A 90 -6.37 -10.55 -12.83
N ASP A 91 -6.47 -10.91 -11.57
CA ASP A 91 -7.15 -12.12 -11.11
C ASP A 91 -8.12 -11.75 -9.97
N GLU A 92 -9.42 -11.94 -10.20
CA GLU A 92 -10.48 -11.64 -9.22
C GLU A 92 -10.40 -12.52 -7.97
N ASP A 93 -9.93 -13.77 -8.12
CA ASP A 93 -9.71 -14.67 -7.00
C ASP A 93 -8.49 -14.23 -6.18
N PHE A 94 -7.48 -13.65 -6.84
CA PHE A 94 -6.31 -13.13 -6.16
C PHE A 94 -6.62 -11.83 -5.41
N THR A 95 -7.38 -10.94 -6.03
CA THR A 95 -7.80 -9.69 -5.39
C THR A 95 -8.95 -9.86 -4.41
N LEU A 96 -9.62 -11.00 -4.38
CA LEU A 96 -10.86 -11.27 -3.63
C LEU A 96 -12.02 -10.34 -4.02
N SER A 97 -11.98 -9.74 -5.20
CA SER A 97 -13.03 -8.80 -5.66
C SER A 97 -14.37 -9.48 -5.85
N TYR A 98 -14.41 -10.78 -6.14
CA TYR A 98 -15.63 -11.58 -6.22
C TYR A 98 -16.48 -11.52 -4.93
N LEU A 99 -15.88 -11.26 -3.76
CA LEU A 99 -16.61 -11.11 -2.49
C LEU A 99 -17.48 -9.84 -2.46
N TYR A 100 -17.20 -8.90 -3.35
CA TYR A 100 -17.91 -7.62 -3.48
C TYR A 100 -18.78 -7.54 -4.74
N GLU A 101 -18.95 -8.67 -5.44
CA GLU A 101 -19.66 -8.74 -6.71
C GLU A 101 -19.07 -7.82 -7.80
N GLU A 102 -17.73 -7.62 -7.75
CA GLU A 102 -16.99 -6.73 -8.64
C GLU A 102 -15.99 -7.52 -9.50
N ASP A 103 -16.03 -7.30 -10.80
CA ASP A 103 -15.07 -7.84 -11.77
C ASP A 103 -13.81 -6.94 -11.79
N PHE A 104 -13.04 -6.93 -10.70
CA PHE A 104 -11.82 -6.16 -10.69
C PHE A 104 -10.68 -6.95 -11.34
N MET A 105 -10.34 -6.55 -12.53
CA MET A 105 -9.14 -7.01 -13.24
C MET A 105 -8.40 -5.80 -13.80
N LEU A 106 -7.11 -5.66 -13.46
CA LEU A 106 -6.27 -4.56 -13.92
C LEU A 106 -4.98 -5.08 -14.53
N ALA A 107 -4.84 -4.94 -15.84
CA ALA A 107 -3.60 -5.19 -16.56
C ALA A 107 -2.79 -3.90 -16.68
N LEU A 108 -1.69 -3.81 -15.94
CA LEU A 108 -0.75 -2.70 -16.05
C LEU A 108 0.16 -2.89 -17.26
N SER A 109 0.48 -1.82 -17.98
CA SER A 109 1.54 -1.83 -18.99
C SER A 109 2.92 -1.95 -18.36
N ASP A 110 3.93 -2.35 -19.12
CA ASP A 110 5.30 -2.47 -18.60
C ASP A 110 5.85 -1.11 -18.15
N ASP A 111 5.43 -0.03 -18.80
CA ASP A 111 5.79 1.34 -18.38
C ASP A 111 5.14 1.75 -17.06
N GLN A 112 4.00 1.18 -16.70
CA GLN A 112 3.31 1.49 -15.44
C GLN A 112 3.85 0.68 -14.26
N LYS A 113 4.38 -0.52 -14.50
CA LYS A 113 4.87 -1.43 -13.45
C LYS A 113 6.28 -1.07 -12.99
N LYS A 114 6.49 -1.18 -11.69
CA LYS A 114 7.83 -1.20 -11.10
C LYS A 114 7.91 -2.29 -10.05
N LEU A 115 8.63 -3.36 -10.40
CA LEU A 115 8.83 -4.49 -9.51
C LEU A 115 9.70 -4.11 -8.31
N LEU A 116 9.26 -4.53 -7.13
CA LEU A 116 10.01 -4.45 -5.89
C LEU A 116 10.35 -5.85 -5.38
N VAL A 117 11.50 -5.99 -4.73
CA VAL A 117 11.94 -7.23 -4.09
C VAL A 117 12.25 -7.00 -2.62
N ASP A 118 12.29 -8.09 -1.82
CA ASP A 118 12.59 -8.01 -0.38
C ASP A 118 13.88 -7.25 -0.10
N LYS A 119 13.84 -6.36 0.90
CA LYS A 119 14.94 -5.48 1.35
C LYS A 119 15.46 -4.49 0.30
N GLN A 120 14.72 -4.25 -0.77
CA GLN A 120 15.11 -3.29 -1.79
C GLN A 120 15.08 -1.86 -1.21
N PRO A 121 16.15 -1.07 -1.40
CA PRO A 121 16.12 0.36 -1.15
C PRO A 121 15.13 1.06 -2.09
N ILE A 122 14.39 2.01 -1.55
CA ILE A 122 13.48 2.88 -2.30
C ILE A 122 13.73 4.33 -1.93
N GLU A 123 13.33 5.22 -2.82
CA GLU A 123 13.29 6.65 -2.57
C GLU A 123 11.87 7.16 -2.83
N VAL A 124 11.30 7.88 -1.87
CA VAL A 124 9.95 8.45 -1.95
C VAL A 124 10.04 9.95 -1.73
N LEU A 125 9.85 10.73 -2.78
CA LEU A 125 9.90 12.20 -2.75
C LEU A 125 11.20 12.75 -2.11
N GLY A 126 12.34 12.13 -2.42
CA GLY A 126 13.65 12.50 -1.89
C GLY A 126 13.95 11.96 -0.49
N ARG A 127 13.07 11.14 0.09
CA ARG A 127 13.31 10.46 1.38
C ARG A 127 13.69 9.00 1.15
N GLU A 128 14.82 8.61 1.72
CA GLU A 128 15.28 7.21 1.68
C GLU A 128 14.38 6.29 2.49
N GLY A 129 14.23 5.07 2.00
CA GLY A 129 13.48 4.00 2.61
C GLY A 129 13.86 2.63 2.06
N TYR A 130 13.12 1.64 2.44
CA TYR A 130 13.24 0.29 1.88
C TYR A 130 11.90 -0.44 2.03
N CYS A 131 11.67 -1.45 1.19
CA CYS A 131 10.56 -2.36 1.34
C CYS A 131 11.03 -3.71 1.90
N ILE A 132 10.14 -4.42 2.56
CA ILE A 132 10.36 -5.79 3.03
C ILE A 132 9.15 -6.65 2.67
N ALA A 133 9.40 -7.88 2.19
CA ALA A 133 8.34 -8.87 2.05
C ALA A 133 7.89 -9.34 3.43
N THR A 134 6.59 -9.30 3.66
CA THR A 134 5.95 -9.67 4.94
C THR A 134 4.74 -10.58 4.71
N PRO A 135 4.93 -11.73 4.01
CA PRO A 135 3.83 -12.67 3.75
C PRO A 135 3.25 -13.23 5.05
N GLY A 136 1.99 -13.65 4.97
CA GLY A 136 1.27 -14.28 6.08
C GLY A 136 -0.21 -13.97 6.10
N HIS A 137 -0.61 -12.71 6.02
CA HIS A 137 -1.97 -12.34 5.70
C HIS A 137 -2.35 -12.81 4.30
N ASP A 138 -1.50 -12.49 3.32
CA ASP A 138 -1.45 -13.11 1.99
C ASP A 138 0.02 -13.30 1.55
N VAL A 139 0.25 -14.01 0.46
CA VAL A 139 1.60 -14.34 -0.06
C VAL A 139 2.34 -13.12 -0.59
N ASP A 140 1.61 -12.11 -1.06
CA ASP A 140 2.11 -10.92 -1.73
C ASP A 140 2.35 -9.72 -0.81
N CYS A 141 2.15 -9.86 0.50
CA CYS A 141 2.25 -8.73 1.42
C CYS A 141 3.63 -8.10 1.47
N MET A 142 3.66 -6.77 1.42
CA MET A 142 4.84 -5.91 1.51
C MET A 142 4.63 -4.85 2.59
N THR A 143 5.71 -4.55 3.32
CA THR A 143 5.79 -3.44 4.28
C THR A 143 6.81 -2.42 3.79
N TYR A 144 6.51 -1.13 3.91
CA TYR A 144 7.38 -0.05 3.49
C TYR A 144 7.89 0.74 4.70
N VAL A 145 9.20 0.94 4.79
CA VAL A 145 9.83 1.82 5.78
C VAL A 145 10.38 3.03 5.05
N ILE A 146 9.91 4.23 5.38
CA ILE A 146 10.27 5.49 4.72
C ILE A 146 10.63 6.50 5.81
N GLY A 147 11.92 6.79 5.97
CA GLY A 147 12.40 7.60 7.10
C GLY A 147 12.06 6.98 8.46
N ASN A 148 11.25 7.66 9.26
CA ASN A 148 10.76 7.19 10.57
C ASN A 148 9.33 6.61 10.52
N MET A 149 8.79 6.36 9.35
CA MET A 149 7.44 5.83 9.14
C MET A 149 7.49 4.38 8.66
N ILE A 150 6.51 3.57 9.08
CA ILE A 150 6.34 2.19 8.62
C ILE A 150 4.89 1.96 8.19
N PHE A 151 4.69 1.58 6.93
CA PHE A 151 3.39 1.26 6.32
C PHE A 151 3.29 -0.25 6.21
N THR A 152 2.46 -0.83 7.05
CA THR A 152 2.46 -2.29 7.29
C THR A 152 1.44 -3.05 6.46
N GLY A 153 0.51 -2.33 5.79
CA GLY A 153 -0.65 -3.00 5.21
C GLY A 153 -1.31 -3.89 6.27
N ASP A 154 -1.70 -5.08 5.87
CA ASP A 154 -2.36 -6.07 6.72
C ASP A 154 -1.39 -7.06 7.40
N SER A 155 -0.08 -6.82 7.25
CA SER A 155 0.94 -7.64 7.94
C SER A 155 1.09 -7.31 9.41
N TYR A 156 0.60 -6.14 9.86
CA TYR A 156 0.60 -5.73 11.27
C TYR A 156 -0.36 -4.55 11.50
N ASN A 157 -1.20 -4.67 12.53
CA ASN A 157 -1.99 -3.58 13.07
C ASN A 157 -1.82 -3.57 14.61
N PRO A 158 -1.50 -2.43 15.25
CA PRO A 158 -1.32 -2.39 16.72
C PRO A 158 -2.60 -2.72 17.51
N ASN A 159 -3.77 -2.62 16.88
CA ASN A 159 -5.08 -2.76 17.53
C ASN A 159 -5.80 -4.08 17.18
N SER A 160 -5.21 -4.94 16.35
CA SER A 160 -5.81 -6.23 15.98
C SER A 160 -4.77 -7.29 15.66
N GLU A 161 -5.19 -8.54 15.71
CA GLU A 161 -4.42 -9.66 15.18
C GLU A 161 -4.45 -9.66 13.64
N VAL A 162 -3.40 -10.20 13.02
CA VAL A 162 -3.35 -10.38 11.56
C VAL A 162 -4.38 -11.44 11.15
N PHE A 163 -5.26 -11.06 10.23
CA PHE A 163 -6.25 -12.00 9.69
C PHE A 163 -5.57 -13.02 8.76
N THR A 164 -5.76 -14.32 9.06
CA THR A 164 -5.08 -15.43 8.36
C THR A 164 -6.04 -16.57 7.98
N LYS A 165 -7.26 -16.20 7.51
CA LYS A 165 -8.27 -17.21 7.12
C LYS A 165 -8.51 -17.29 5.62
N TRP A 166 -7.75 -16.56 4.81
CA TRP A 166 -7.78 -16.70 3.35
C TRP A 166 -7.03 -17.97 2.92
N THR A 167 -7.32 -18.47 1.72
CA THR A 167 -6.69 -19.67 1.16
C THR A 167 -5.15 -19.52 1.03
N ARG A 168 -4.67 -18.30 0.80
CA ARG A 168 -3.24 -17.99 0.63
C ARG A 168 -2.58 -17.47 1.92
N SER A 169 -3.31 -17.42 3.03
CA SER A 169 -2.74 -17.03 4.32
C SER A 169 -1.86 -18.13 4.90
N ASP A 170 -0.86 -17.73 5.69
CA ASP A 170 0.00 -18.61 6.47
C ASP A 170 0.17 -18.04 7.88
N VAL A 171 -0.44 -18.69 8.86
CA VAL A 171 -0.42 -18.25 10.28
C VAL A 171 1.01 -18.16 10.83
N PHE A 172 1.87 -19.12 10.45
CA PHE A 172 3.26 -19.14 10.96
C PHE A 172 4.06 -17.96 10.39
N LEU A 173 3.95 -17.72 9.08
CA LEU A 173 4.60 -16.57 8.45
C LEU A 173 4.03 -15.25 8.98
N ALA A 174 2.72 -15.15 9.21
CA ALA A 174 2.10 -13.98 9.81
C ALA A 174 2.69 -13.63 11.16
N LEU A 175 2.76 -14.60 12.08
CA LEU A 175 3.36 -14.42 13.41
C LEU A 175 4.85 -14.06 13.34
N GLN A 176 5.60 -14.69 12.43
CA GLN A 176 7.02 -14.39 12.23
C GLN A 176 7.24 -12.95 11.75
N ASN A 177 6.46 -12.50 10.73
CA ASN A 177 6.57 -11.17 10.17
C ASN A 177 6.01 -10.09 11.10
N GLU A 178 4.94 -10.38 11.83
CA GLU A 178 4.42 -9.50 12.88
C GLU A 178 5.52 -9.21 13.93
N ASN A 179 6.21 -10.25 14.44
CA ASN A 179 7.31 -10.08 15.37
C ASN A 179 8.49 -9.30 14.74
N ARG A 180 8.80 -9.56 13.47
CA ARG A 180 9.83 -8.80 12.74
C ARG A 180 9.47 -7.31 12.63
N ILE A 181 8.22 -6.98 12.32
CA ILE A 181 7.71 -5.61 12.25
C ILE A 181 7.77 -4.94 13.63
N LYS A 182 7.30 -5.62 14.70
CA LYS A 182 7.37 -5.10 16.08
C LYS A 182 8.80 -4.77 16.51
N ASN A 183 9.76 -5.65 16.19
CA ASN A 183 11.17 -5.39 16.47
C ASN A 183 11.74 -4.19 15.69
N LEU A 184 11.33 -4.01 14.43
CA LEU A 184 11.72 -2.83 13.64
C LEU A 184 11.16 -1.54 14.23
N ILE A 185 9.89 -1.55 14.64
CA ILE A 185 9.21 -0.40 15.26
C ILE A 185 9.96 0.01 16.53
N GLN A 186 10.20 -0.93 17.44
CA GLN A 186 10.89 -0.68 18.71
C GLN A 186 12.35 -0.23 18.51
N GLY A 187 13.09 -0.95 17.63
CA GLY A 187 14.51 -0.67 17.40
C GLY A 187 14.80 0.66 16.71
N LYS A 188 13.85 1.20 15.93
CA LYS A 188 14.01 2.44 15.17
C LYS A 188 13.04 3.56 15.58
N ASN A 189 12.18 3.32 16.58
CA ASN A 189 11.12 4.25 16.99
C ASN A 189 10.27 4.74 15.80
N LEU A 190 9.73 3.78 15.03
CA LEU A 190 8.96 4.07 13.83
C LEU A 190 7.50 4.41 14.16
N GLU A 191 6.94 5.37 13.46
CA GLU A 191 5.51 5.68 13.46
C GLU A 191 4.77 4.71 12.54
N VAL A 192 3.68 4.09 13.05
CA VAL A 192 2.99 2.97 12.38
C VAL A 192 1.77 3.46 11.60
N TYR A 193 1.68 3.03 10.36
CA TYR A 193 0.57 3.28 9.45
C TYR A 193 0.02 1.94 8.93
N PRO A 194 -1.01 1.35 9.61
CA PRO A 194 -1.56 0.04 9.27
C PRO A 194 -2.52 0.10 8.07
N GLY A 195 -2.84 -1.08 7.51
CA GLY A 195 -3.76 -1.21 6.38
C GLY A 195 -5.20 -0.84 6.67
N HIS A 196 -5.64 -0.93 7.94
CA HIS A 196 -7.01 -0.64 8.35
C HIS A 196 -7.08 0.29 9.57
N GLN A 197 -8.15 1.11 9.59
CA GLN A 197 -8.57 1.79 10.82
C GLN A 197 -9.34 0.78 11.67
N ILE A 198 -8.83 0.50 12.86
CA ILE A 198 -9.53 -0.31 13.88
C ILE A 198 -9.58 0.54 15.14
N ASP A 199 -10.81 0.84 15.58
CA ASP A 199 -11.10 1.64 16.78
C ASP A 199 -10.95 0.83 18.08
#